data_39af26460dedcab2a3232cafaf123dec
#
_entry.id   39af26460dedcab2a3232cafaf123dec
#
_cell.length_a   1.000
_cell.length_b   1.000
_cell.length_c   1.000
_cell.angle_alpha   90.00
_cell.angle_beta   90.00
_cell.angle_gamma   90.00
#
_symmetry.space_group_name_H-M   'P 1'
#
loop_
_entity.id
_entity.type
_entity.pdbx_description
1 polymer ?
#
loop_
_entity_poly.entity_id
_entity_poly.type
_entity_poly.pdbx_seq_one_letter_code
_entity_poly.pdbx_strand_id
1 'polypeptide(L)'
;MLGRQGGALNKFAFLVPFYNHPQNIKALIAALKAYELPVIVVDDGSDEASKQILAELERTEGILLLTREQNGGKGIAMKDGFKFASERGFSHVLQIDADFQHDAALIGEFLRQSRAHPQSIVCANPIYGEDAPRSRVYGRKITNFWVAINTLSLGVKDAMCGFRVYPLEQLKKAAAKSKTNRMEFDIEILVNAARQGIDVRWIDTYVRYEKGGVSHFKMLRDNALISLMHAKCFFSLPKFMLCKIWRACGLNLSEKTRDEPRKFDVESAKICDKNAANAQISVESKENGVKFDGGINEASKAQTPLNLSKSANFKDGANDAQNLKKSQENAEQNLWWKKQERGGAFFLRLSLFLAQILPEFILKLIVKIVVWFYYIFSKNERENIAAFRRNLSEFAGSQTLNGTSVFSHFEAFGGAICDKFRVWKGKIKDSELEIIDLEHIKSELIGAQKGQILLTAHLGNVEICKALGARVDGFRMVILVYDKNSREFNEVLKQISQNDGSVRMMLVNELDVAAMLELKNIVESGEHIGIMGDRTPLGGDKAARVKFLGKEASFNYGPYLIAGILGVKISSLWCQKIDGKFRIELVPLASAVKLGRDKAAAAREYLQIYVRELENRCKQTPAQWFNFFDFWR
;
A
#
# COMPACT_ATOMS: atom_id res chain seq x y z
N MET A 1 -9.94 -28.51 -41.80
CA MET A 1 -8.46 -28.33 -41.70
C MET A 1 -8.16 -27.75 -40.33
N LEU A 2 -7.85 -28.58 -39.34
CA LEU A 2 -7.48 -28.18 -38.00
C LEU A 2 -5.95 -28.09 -37.96
N GLY A 3 -5.41 -26.88 -37.86
CA GLY A 3 -3.98 -26.62 -37.78
C GLY A 3 -3.40 -27.19 -36.48
N ARG A 4 -2.55 -28.18 -36.60
CA ARG A 4 -1.65 -28.66 -35.54
C ARG A 4 -0.64 -27.54 -35.22
N GLN A 5 -0.87 -26.75 -34.18
CA GLN A 5 0.21 -26.05 -33.50
C GLN A 5 0.90 -27.07 -32.58
N GLY A 6 2.07 -27.52 -32.97
CA GLY A 6 2.95 -28.38 -32.18
C GLY A 6 3.44 -27.58 -30.95
N GLY A 7 2.74 -27.73 -29.84
CA GLY A 7 3.22 -27.23 -28.56
C GLY A 7 4.45 -28.02 -28.15
N ALA A 8 5.62 -27.41 -28.13
CA ALA A 8 6.80 -27.98 -27.52
C ALA A 8 6.46 -28.39 -26.08
N LEU A 9 6.66 -29.67 -25.72
CA LEU A 9 6.43 -30.14 -24.35
C LEU A 9 7.27 -29.27 -23.40
N ASN A 10 6.61 -28.64 -22.42
CA ASN A 10 7.31 -27.87 -21.40
C ASN A 10 8.21 -28.79 -20.57
N LYS A 11 9.52 -28.61 -20.69
CA LYS A 11 10.52 -29.35 -19.92
C LYS A 11 10.87 -28.57 -18.66
N PHE A 12 10.55 -29.13 -17.49
CA PHE A 12 10.82 -28.53 -16.17
C PHE A 12 12.10 -29.13 -15.57
N ALA A 13 12.80 -28.28 -14.76
CA ALA A 13 13.85 -28.73 -13.85
C ALA A 13 13.74 -27.97 -12.53
N PHE A 14 14.23 -28.55 -11.44
CA PHE A 14 14.47 -27.79 -10.20
C PHE A 14 15.79 -27.02 -10.32
N LEU A 15 15.84 -25.84 -9.68
CA LEU A 15 17.05 -25.03 -9.60
C LEU A 15 17.29 -24.63 -8.14
N VAL A 16 18.37 -25.17 -7.57
CA VAL A 16 18.75 -24.98 -6.16
C VAL A 16 20.04 -24.19 -6.10
N PRO A 17 20.01 -22.89 -5.77
CA PRO A 17 21.22 -22.16 -5.43
C PRO A 17 21.74 -22.63 -4.07
N PHE A 18 23.01 -23.00 -4.00
CA PHE A 18 23.63 -23.59 -2.82
C PHE A 18 24.89 -22.83 -2.40
N TYR A 19 25.05 -22.60 -1.12
CA TYR A 19 26.27 -22.08 -0.53
C TYR A 19 26.38 -22.47 0.96
N ASN A 20 27.30 -23.37 1.31
CA ASN A 20 27.58 -23.80 2.69
C ASN A 20 26.34 -24.18 3.52
N HIS A 21 25.44 -25.00 2.95
CA HIS A 21 24.23 -25.52 3.59
C HIS A 21 24.17 -27.06 3.57
N PRO A 22 25.19 -27.76 4.10
CA PRO A 22 25.28 -29.22 3.98
C PRO A 22 24.18 -29.97 4.74
N GLN A 23 23.57 -29.35 5.77
CA GLN A 23 22.66 -30.03 6.68
C GLN A 23 21.36 -30.49 6.04
N ASN A 24 20.77 -29.68 5.17
CA ASN A 24 19.43 -29.90 4.61
C ASN A 24 19.45 -30.39 3.17
N ILE A 25 20.58 -30.30 2.47
CA ILE A 25 20.63 -30.56 1.03
C ILE A 25 20.26 -32.01 0.65
N LYS A 26 20.69 -33.02 1.43
CA LYS A 26 20.34 -34.41 1.19
C LYS A 26 18.83 -34.66 1.29
N ALA A 27 18.19 -34.10 2.33
CA ALA A 27 16.75 -34.20 2.54
C ALA A 27 15.96 -33.46 1.45
N LEU A 28 16.43 -32.26 1.06
CA LEU A 28 15.83 -31.50 -0.03
C LEU A 28 15.89 -32.28 -1.34
N ILE A 29 17.06 -32.80 -1.74
CA ILE A 29 17.21 -33.58 -2.99
C ILE A 29 16.30 -34.81 -2.98
N ALA A 30 16.24 -35.54 -1.87
CA ALA A 30 15.33 -36.69 -1.73
C ALA A 30 13.85 -36.28 -1.94
N ALA A 31 13.42 -35.17 -1.37
CA ALA A 31 12.06 -34.67 -1.56
C ALA A 31 11.78 -34.21 -3.01
N LEU A 32 12.77 -33.61 -3.69
CA LEU A 32 12.62 -33.15 -5.08
C LEU A 32 12.59 -34.33 -6.07
N LYS A 33 13.32 -35.40 -5.80
CA LYS A 33 13.34 -36.60 -6.62
C LYS A 33 11.98 -37.29 -6.71
N ALA A 34 11.12 -37.17 -5.71
CA ALA A 34 9.77 -37.72 -5.74
C ALA A 34 8.91 -37.16 -6.90
N TYR A 35 9.31 -36.04 -7.52
CA TYR A 35 8.61 -35.43 -8.66
C TYR A 35 9.16 -35.86 -10.03
N GLU A 36 10.16 -36.75 -10.07
CA GLU A 36 10.77 -37.31 -11.30
C GLU A 36 11.27 -36.20 -12.27
N LEU A 37 11.67 -35.06 -11.76
CA LEU A 37 12.24 -33.96 -12.53
C LEU A 37 13.74 -33.83 -12.27
N PRO A 38 14.54 -33.43 -13.28
CA PRO A 38 15.95 -33.14 -13.10
C PRO A 38 16.16 -32.04 -12.05
N VAL A 39 17.17 -32.22 -11.21
CA VAL A 39 17.56 -31.26 -10.18
C VAL A 39 18.90 -30.66 -10.54
N ILE A 40 18.90 -29.34 -10.78
CA ILE A 40 20.10 -28.55 -11.02
C ILE A 40 20.49 -27.89 -9.68
N VAL A 41 21.71 -28.18 -9.23
CA VAL A 41 22.30 -27.52 -8.06
C VAL A 41 23.42 -26.60 -8.53
N VAL A 42 23.35 -25.33 -8.13
CA VAL A 42 24.41 -24.37 -8.43
C VAL A 42 25.17 -24.07 -7.14
N ASP A 43 26.37 -24.61 -7.02
CA ASP A 43 27.29 -24.37 -5.90
C ASP A 43 28.00 -23.03 -6.10
N ASP A 44 27.71 -22.03 -5.28
CA ASP A 44 28.28 -20.69 -5.35
C ASP A 44 29.63 -20.60 -4.59
N GLY A 45 30.55 -21.53 -4.87
CA GLY A 45 31.89 -21.53 -4.28
C GLY A 45 31.90 -21.87 -2.80
N SER A 46 31.26 -22.98 -2.42
CA SER A 46 31.23 -23.51 -1.05
C SER A 46 32.58 -24.05 -0.59
N ASP A 47 32.66 -24.35 0.69
CA ASP A 47 33.78 -25.01 1.31
C ASP A 47 33.95 -26.47 0.83
N GLU A 48 35.11 -27.06 1.10
CA GLU A 48 35.46 -28.38 0.58
C GLU A 48 34.52 -29.50 1.12
N ALA A 49 34.09 -29.39 2.38
CA ALA A 49 33.16 -30.36 2.95
C ALA A 49 31.81 -30.33 2.24
N SER A 50 31.29 -29.15 1.91
CA SER A 50 30.04 -28.97 1.15
C SER A 50 30.19 -29.49 -0.27
N LYS A 51 31.34 -29.25 -0.95
CA LYS A 51 31.63 -29.75 -2.30
C LYS A 51 31.67 -31.28 -2.35
N GLN A 52 32.27 -31.93 -1.34
CA GLN A 52 32.28 -33.38 -1.26
C GLN A 52 30.88 -33.98 -1.18
N ILE A 53 29.99 -33.37 -0.38
CA ILE A 53 28.59 -33.77 -0.27
C ILE A 53 27.86 -33.62 -1.62
N LEU A 54 28.07 -32.48 -2.31
CA LEU A 54 27.46 -32.26 -3.62
C LEU A 54 27.97 -33.22 -4.67
N ALA A 55 29.26 -33.54 -4.70
CA ALA A 55 29.84 -34.55 -5.60
C ALA A 55 29.32 -35.96 -5.30
N GLU A 56 29.10 -36.32 -4.03
CA GLU A 56 28.43 -37.56 -3.63
C GLU A 56 26.99 -37.58 -4.21
N LEU A 57 26.20 -36.50 -4.03
CA LEU A 57 24.83 -36.39 -4.52
C LEU A 57 24.77 -36.44 -6.07
N GLU A 58 25.74 -35.85 -6.75
CA GLU A 58 25.84 -35.96 -8.21
C GLU A 58 25.99 -37.41 -8.63
N ARG A 59 26.87 -38.17 -7.97
CA ARG A 59 27.13 -39.57 -8.28
C ARG A 59 25.97 -40.50 -7.89
N THR A 60 25.35 -40.30 -6.71
CA THR A 60 24.34 -41.23 -6.15
C THR A 60 22.93 -40.88 -6.59
N GLU A 61 22.60 -39.60 -6.69
CA GLU A 61 21.26 -39.12 -6.99
C GLU A 61 21.13 -38.57 -8.42
N GLY A 62 22.24 -38.47 -9.18
CA GLY A 62 22.23 -37.95 -10.55
C GLY A 62 21.73 -36.50 -10.64
N ILE A 63 22.09 -35.65 -9.70
CA ILE A 63 21.84 -34.23 -9.83
C ILE A 63 22.73 -33.62 -10.91
N LEU A 64 22.29 -32.49 -11.49
CA LEU A 64 23.10 -31.71 -12.42
C LEU A 64 23.83 -30.63 -11.62
N LEU A 65 25.10 -30.87 -11.34
CA LEU A 65 25.92 -29.94 -10.52
C LEU A 65 26.62 -28.90 -11.39
N LEU A 66 26.50 -27.63 -11.03
CA LEU A 66 27.27 -26.51 -11.57
C LEU A 66 28.06 -25.86 -10.44
N THR A 67 29.37 -26.05 -10.41
CA THR A 67 30.26 -25.53 -9.36
C THR A 67 30.95 -24.26 -9.84
N ARG A 68 30.92 -23.22 -9.01
CA ARG A 68 31.66 -21.96 -9.17
C ARG A 68 32.91 -21.98 -8.31
N GLU A 69 33.97 -21.36 -8.79
CA GLU A 69 35.23 -21.29 -8.04
C GLU A 69 35.14 -20.40 -6.79
N GLN A 70 34.37 -19.29 -6.88
CA GLN A 70 34.29 -18.30 -5.83
C GLN A 70 32.83 -17.87 -5.59
N ASN A 71 32.52 -17.52 -4.33
CA ASN A 71 31.21 -16.99 -3.97
C ASN A 71 30.94 -15.63 -4.64
N GLY A 72 29.97 -15.60 -5.53
CA GLY A 72 29.49 -14.40 -6.20
C GLY A 72 28.16 -13.89 -5.66
N GLY A 73 27.46 -14.70 -4.88
CA GLY A 73 26.14 -14.44 -4.30
C GLY A 73 25.00 -15.08 -5.09
N LYS A 74 23.87 -15.27 -4.38
CA LYS A 74 22.67 -15.96 -4.88
C LYS A 74 22.27 -15.52 -6.30
N GLY A 75 22.31 -14.20 -6.58
CA GLY A 75 21.91 -13.65 -7.87
C GLY A 75 22.77 -14.12 -9.03
N ILE A 76 24.10 -14.30 -8.83
CA ILE A 76 24.95 -14.86 -9.87
C ILE A 76 24.68 -16.34 -10.04
N ALA A 77 24.57 -17.11 -8.95
CA ALA A 77 24.22 -18.52 -8.99
C ALA A 77 22.91 -18.76 -9.77
N MET A 78 21.90 -17.92 -9.54
CA MET A 78 20.63 -17.99 -10.28
C MET A 78 20.78 -17.68 -11.77
N LYS A 79 21.56 -16.67 -12.15
CA LYS A 79 21.82 -16.32 -13.57
C LYS A 79 22.54 -17.46 -14.29
N ASP A 80 23.57 -18.03 -13.66
CA ASP A 80 24.31 -19.16 -14.20
C ASP A 80 23.41 -20.40 -14.31
N GLY A 81 22.55 -20.65 -13.31
CA GLY A 81 21.56 -21.72 -13.34
C GLY A 81 20.53 -21.56 -14.45
N PHE A 82 20.03 -20.35 -14.70
CA PHE A 82 19.12 -20.08 -15.83
C PHE A 82 19.78 -20.36 -17.18
N LYS A 83 21.02 -19.91 -17.33
CA LYS A 83 21.83 -20.16 -18.54
C LYS A 83 22.03 -21.66 -18.74
N PHE A 84 22.51 -22.36 -17.72
CA PHE A 84 22.77 -23.81 -17.73
C PHE A 84 21.51 -24.62 -18.06
N ALA A 85 20.37 -24.27 -17.47
CA ALA A 85 19.08 -24.91 -17.75
C ALA A 85 18.63 -24.65 -19.21
N SER A 86 18.76 -23.40 -19.69
CA SER A 86 18.37 -23.04 -21.05
C SER A 86 19.23 -23.78 -22.10
N GLU A 87 20.54 -23.90 -21.90
CA GLU A 87 21.47 -24.61 -22.77
C GLU A 87 21.17 -26.13 -22.86
N ARG A 88 20.55 -26.68 -21.80
CA ARG A 88 20.08 -28.10 -21.77
C ARG A 88 18.66 -28.29 -22.27
N GLY A 89 18.05 -27.21 -22.81
CA GLY A 89 16.73 -27.29 -23.43
C GLY A 89 15.56 -27.37 -22.45
N PHE A 90 15.77 -26.97 -21.17
CA PHE A 90 14.67 -26.76 -20.23
C PHE A 90 13.93 -25.45 -20.58
N SER A 91 12.61 -25.51 -20.53
CA SER A 91 11.75 -24.34 -20.77
C SER A 91 11.40 -23.59 -19.49
N HIS A 92 11.37 -24.30 -18.36
CA HIS A 92 11.00 -23.78 -17.06
C HIS A 92 11.94 -24.31 -15.97
N VAL A 93 12.20 -23.46 -14.98
CA VAL A 93 12.90 -23.89 -13.76
C VAL A 93 12.07 -23.51 -12.54
N LEU A 94 12.00 -24.43 -11.58
CA LEU A 94 11.43 -24.19 -10.26
C LEU A 94 12.58 -23.96 -9.30
N GLN A 95 12.76 -22.69 -8.89
CA GLN A 95 13.69 -22.30 -7.83
C GLN A 95 13.17 -22.73 -6.48
N ILE A 96 14.04 -23.34 -5.67
CA ILE A 96 13.82 -23.60 -4.26
C ILE A 96 15.13 -23.42 -3.50
N ASP A 97 15.06 -22.74 -2.34
CA ASP A 97 16.26 -22.42 -1.56
C ASP A 97 16.73 -23.66 -0.77
N ALA A 98 18.06 -23.81 -0.60
CA ALA A 98 18.68 -24.99 0.00
C ALA A 98 18.43 -25.16 1.52
N ASP A 99 17.80 -24.15 2.18
CA ASP A 99 17.46 -24.16 3.59
C ASP A 99 16.24 -25.04 3.96
N PHE A 100 15.52 -25.51 2.92
CA PHE A 100 14.36 -26.39 3.05
C PHE A 100 13.23 -25.83 3.93
N GLN A 101 13.08 -24.50 3.98
CA GLN A 101 12.03 -23.82 4.77
C GLN A 101 10.66 -23.82 4.06
N HIS A 102 10.62 -24.19 2.79
CA HIS A 102 9.39 -24.20 2.00
C HIS A 102 8.72 -25.58 2.03
N ASP A 103 7.39 -25.60 2.01
CA ASP A 103 6.61 -26.83 1.99
C ASP A 103 6.72 -27.50 0.60
N ALA A 104 7.49 -28.61 0.53
CA ALA A 104 7.67 -29.38 -0.69
C ALA A 104 6.36 -29.99 -1.23
N ALA A 105 5.32 -30.17 -0.40
CA ALA A 105 4.02 -30.68 -0.84
C ALA A 105 3.33 -29.74 -1.85
N LEU A 106 3.67 -28.45 -1.85
CA LEU A 106 3.12 -27.47 -2.78
C LEU A 106 3.78 -27.49 -4.18
N ILE A 107 4.88 -28.21 -4.37
CA ILE A 107 5.58 -28.30 -5.68
C ILE A 107 4.62 -28.74 -6.79
N GLY A 108 3.76 -29.74 -6.52
CA GLY A 108 2.76 -30.21 -7.48
C GLY A 108 1.82 -29.08 -7.95
N GLU A 109 1.38 -28.22 -7.05
CA GLU A 109 0.52 -27.07 -7.37
C GLU A 109 1.28 -26.01 -8.18
N PHE A 110 2.55 -25.73 -7.86
CA PHE A 110 3.39 -24.82 -8.65
C PHE A 110 3.57 -25.31 -10.08
N LEU A 111 3.83 -26.59 -10.28
CA LEU A 111 3.96 -27.22 -11.60
C LEU A 111 2.62 -27.18 -12.36
N ARG A 112 1.50 -27.45 -11.68
CA ARG A 112 0.16 -27.40 -12.27
C ARG A 112 -0.18 -25.98 -12.76
N GLN A 113 0.04 -24.97 -11.94
CA GLN A 113 -0.19 -23.55 -12.29
C GLN A 113 0.72 -23.11 -13.44
N SER A 114 1.98 -23.52 -13.44
CA SER A 114 2.91 -23.18 -14.50
C SER A 114 2.57 -23.86 -15.83
N ARG A 115 2.07 -25.11 -15.81
CA ARG A 115 1.57 -25.78 -17.01
C ARG A 115 0.32 -25.12 -17.57
N ALA A 116 -0.59 -24.64 -16.70
CA ALA A 116 -1.79 -23.92 -17.10
C ALA A 116 -1.48 -22.51 -17.65
N HIS A 117 -0.39 -21.89 -17.18
CA HIS A 117 0.02 -20.54 -17.55
C HIS A 117 1.51 -20.50 -17.92
N PRO A 118 1.94 -21.11 -19.05
CA PRO A 118 3.35 -21.36 -19.35
C PRO A 118 4.18 -20.09 -19.63
N GLN A 119 3.55 -18.93 -19.76
CA GLN A 119 4.25 -17.66 -19.93
C GLN A 119 4.31 -16.82 -18.66
N SER A 120 3.68 -17.28 -17.56
CA SER A 120 3.61 -16.58 -16.29
C SER A 120 4.68 -17.06 -15.32
N ILE A 121 5.20 -16.17 -14.47
CA ILE A 121 5.98 -16.57 -13.31
C ILE A 121 4.99 -17.02 -12.23
N VAL A 122 5.26 -18.17 -11.59
CA VAL A 122 4.47 -18.64 -10.44
C VAL A 122 5.30 -18.42 -9.18
N CYS A 123 4.79 -17.65 -8.22
CA CYS A 123 5.50 -17.27 -7.00
C CYS A 123 4.75 -17.73 -5.75
N ALA A 124 5.49 -18.07 -4.71
CA ALA A 124 4.93 -18.23 -3.37
C ALA A 124 4.52 -16.86 -2.80
N ASN A 125 3.34 -16.82 -2.17
CA ASN A 125 2.91 -15.74 -1.30
C ASN A 125 3.05 -16.24 0.15
N PRO A 126 4.11 -15.86 0.89
CA PRO A 126 4.37 -16.42 2.20
C PRO A 126 3.37 -15.94 3.24
N ILE A 127 2.75 -16.89 3.93
CA ILE A 127 1.92 -16.67 5.11
C ILE A 127 2.79 -16.97 6.33
N TYR A 128 2.89 -15.99 7.23
CA TYR A 128 3.71 -16.07 8.43
C TYR A 128 2.87 -16.40 9.64
N GLY A 129 3.29 -17.40 10.43
CA GLY A 129 2.75 -17.71 11.74
C GLY A 129 3.24 -16.73 12.82
N GLU A 130 2.85 -16.99 14.06
CA GLU A 130 3.29 -16.21 15.23
C GLU A 130 4.79 -16.39 15.56
N ASP A 131 5.40 -17.46 15.04
CA ASP A 131 6.82 -17.82 15.14
C ASP A 131 7.74 -16.94 14.29
N ALA A 132 7.19 -16.19 13.33
CA ALA A 132 7.98 -15.36 12.43
C ALA A 132 8.57 -14.12 13.13
N PRO A 133 9.88 -13.87 13.02
CA PRO A 133 10.50 -12.67 13.59
C PRO A 133 9.88 -11.39 13.03
N ARG A 134 9.35 -10.54 13.92
CA ARG A 134 8.67 -9.28 13.54
C ARG A 134 9.52 -8.40 12.63
N SER A 135 10.81 -8.33 12.84
CA SER A 135 11.76 -7.57 12.01
C SER A 135 11.77 -8.05 10.56
N ARG A 136 11.69 -9.35 10.31
CA ARG A 136 11.62 -9.92 8.93
C ARG A 136 10.30 -9.59 8.25
N VAL A 137 9.17 -9.71 8.97
CA VAL A 137 7.84 -9.37 8.45
C VAL A 137 7.78 -7.88 8.07
N TYR A 138 8.31 -6.99 8.93
CA TYR A 138 8.37 -5.56 8.63
C TYR A 138 9.30 -5.23 7.46
N GLY A 139 10.49 -5.84 7.40
CA GLY A 139 11.42 -5.65 6.28
C GLY A 139 10.80 -6.02 4.93
N ARG A 140 10.04 -7.14 4.87
CA ARG A 140 9.31 -7.54 3.66
C ARG A 140 8.21 -6.54 3.27
N LYS A 141 7.45 -6.00 4.23
CA LYS A 141 6.44 -4.97 3.94
C LYS A 141 7.06 -3.72 3.33
N ILE A 142 8.22 -3.28 3.82
CA ILE A 142 8.95 -2.14 3.25
C ILE A 142 9.41 -2.46 1.82
N THR A 143 10.00 -3.64 1.62
CA THR A 143 10.44 -4.08 0.28
C THR A 143 9.26 -4.13 -0.69
N ASN A 144 8.14 -4.75 -0.32
CA ASN A 144 6.95 -4.86 -1.17
C ASN A 144 6.34 -3.50 -1.49
N PHE A 145 6.37 -2.55 -0.55
CA PHE A 145 5.99 -1.16 -0.81
C PHE A 145 6.87 -0.52 -1.91
N TRP A 146 8.19 -0.65 -1.82
CA TRP A 146 9.11 -0.15 -2.84
C TRP A 146 8.95 -0.87 -4.17
N VAL A 147 8.65 -2.17 -4.16
CA VAL A 147 8.35 -2.94 -5.37
C VAL A 147 7.08 -2.40 -6.05
N ALA A 148 6.02 -2.12 -5.28
CA ALA A 148 4.80 -1.52 -5.82
C ALA A 148 5.08 -0.16 -6.50
N ILE A 149 5.90 0.70 -5.87
CA ILE A 149 6.36 1.96 -6.47
C ILE A 149 7.15 1.67 -7.76
N ASN A 150 8.15 0.81 -7.71
CA ASN A 150 9.05 0.55 -8.81
C ASN A 150 8.36 -0.14 -10.01
N THR A 151 7.29 -0.88 -9.80
CA THR A 151 6.51 -1.55 -10.86
C THR A 151 5.28 -0.75 -11.30
N LEU A 152 4.90 0.28 -10.53
CA LEU A 152 3.62 1.00 -10.68
C LEU A 152 2.43 0.03 -10.65
N SER A 153 2.50 -0.99 -9.79
CA SER A 153 1.51 -2.08 -9.69
C SER A 153 1.50 -2.68 -8.29
N LEU A 154 0.33 -3.10 -7.83
CA LEU A 154 0.14 -3.90 -6.63
C LEU A 154 0.13 -5.41 -6.92
N GLY A 155 0.41 -5.83 -8.16
CA GLY A 155 0.37 -7.23 -8.59
C GLY A 155 1.48 -8.10 -8.02
N VAL A 156 2.58 -7.52 -7.50
CA VAL A 156 3.66 -8.27 -6.84
C VAL A 156 3.39 -8.29 -5.33
N LYS A 157 2.98 -9.44 -4.80
CA LYS A 157 2.61 -9.62 -3.39
C LYS A 157 3.82 -9.80 -2.47
N ASP A 158 4.81 -10.62 -2.90
CA ASP A 158 6.08 -10.81 -2.19
C ASP A 158 7.25 -10.95 -3.18
N ALA A 159 8.26 -10.10 -3.01
CA ALA A 159 9.42 -10.08 -3.89
C ALA A 159 10.67 -10.75 -3.28
N MET A 160 10.59 -11.28 -2.06
CA MET A 160 11.76 -11.82 -1.36
C MET A 160 11.73 -13.35 -1.20
N CYS A 161 10.60 -14.00 -1.46
CA CYS A 161 10.49 -15.44 -1.37
C CYS A 161 11.18 -16.10 -2.57
N GLY A 162 12.06 -17.08 -2.33
CA GLY A 162 12.82 -17.79 -3.36
C GLY A 162 12.11 -19.01 -3.93
N PHE A 163 10.84 -19.26 -3.59
CA PHE A 163 10.10 -20.40 -4.12
C PHE A 163 9.25 -19.98 -5.32
N ARG A 164 9.75 -20.25 -6.55
CA ARG A 164 9.19 -19.69 -7.79
C ARG A 164 9.41 -20.60 -8.99
N VAL A 165 8.45 -20.61 -9.93
CA VAL A 165 8.66 -21.17 -11.27
C VAL A 165 8.89 -20.04 -12.27
N TYR A 166 9.95 -20.14 -13.02
CA TYR A 166 10.33 -19.17 -14.05
C TYR A 166 10.24 -19.76 -15.45
N PRO A 167 9.48 -19.15 -16.38
CA PRO A 167 9.51 -19.45 -17.79
C PRO A 167 10.76 -18.81 -18.41
N LEU A 168 11.76 -19.62 -18.77
CA LEU A 168 13.10 -19.15 -19.15
C LEU A 168 13.10 -18.22 -20.38
N GLU A 169 12.28 -18.51 -21.39
CA GLU A 169 12.22 -17.70 -22.61
C GLU A 169 11.69 -16.29 -22.30
N GLN A 170 10.58 -16.19 -21.58
CA GLN A 170 9.99 -14.90 -21.19
C GLN A 170 10.89 -14.12 -20.25
N LEU A 171 11.65 -14.84 -19.42
CA LEU A 171 12.53 -14.23 -18.41
C LEU A 171 13.81 -13.63 -19.00
N LYS A 172 14.28 -14.07 -20.17
CA LYS A 172 15.57 -13.67 -20.78
C LYS A 172 15.84 -12.16 -20.69
N LYS A 173 14.89 -11.33 -21.12
CA LYS A 173 15.06 -9.86 -21.09
C LYS A 173 15.06 -9.30 -19.67
N ALA A 174 14.30 -9.87 -18.74
CA ALA A 174 14.29 -9.44 -17.34
C ALA A 174 15.59 -9.86 -16.66
N ALA A 175 16.07 -11.06 -16.86
CA ALA A 175 17.34 -11.57 -16.34
C ALA A 175 18.53 -10.72 -16.84
N ALA A 176 18.58 -10.40 -18.13
CA ALA A 176 19.63 -9.56 -18.71
C ALA A 176 19.66 -8.13 -18.14
N LYS A 177 18.49 -7.58 -17.74
CA LYS A 177 18.38 -6.26 -17.11
C LYS A 177 18.69 -6.30 -15.60
N SER A 178 18.65 -7.46 -14.96
CA SER A 178 18.92 -7.60 -13.52
C SER A 178 20.42 -7.64 -13.26
N LYS A 179 20.96 -6.55 -12.69
CA LYS A 179 22.40 -6.34 -12.51
C LYS A 179 22.91 -6.72 -11.12
N THR A 180 22.01 -6.94 -10.17
CA THR A 180 22.37 -7.31 -8.81
C THR A 180 22.81 -8.77 -8.72
N ASN A 181 23.65 -9.10 -7.72
CA ASN A 181 24.35 -10.36 -7.65
C ASN A 181 24.08 -11.18 -6.38
N ARG A 182 23.45 -10.55 -5.35
CA ARG A 182 23.21 -11.19 -4.05
C ARG A 182 21.71 -11.36 -3.77
N MET A 183 21.28 -11.15 -2.53
CA MET A 183 19.89 -11.36 -2.11
C MET A 183 18.90 -10.38 -2.76
N GLU A 184 19.35 -9.20 -3.15
CA GLU A 184 18.55 -8.21 -3.86
C GLU A 184 18.13 -8.63 -5.27
N PHE A 185 18.77 -9.66 -5.82
CA PHE A 185 18.44 -10.20 -7.14
C PHE A 185 17.01 -10.74 -7.23
N ASP A 186 16.55 -11.45 -6.20
CA ASP A 186 15.19 -12.02 -6.18
C ASP A 186 14.12 -10.92 -6.30
N ILE A 187 14.43 -9.73 -5.80
CA ILE A 187 13.56 -8.55 -5.89
C ILE A 187 13.68 -7.91 -7.28
N GLU A 188 14.91 -7.67 -7.74
CA GLU A 188 15.18 -6.98 -9.01
C GLU A 188 14.61 -7.72 -10.21
N ILE A 189 14.72 -9.04 -10.23
CA ILE A 189 14.23 -9.86 -11.33
C ILE A 189 12.70 -9.79 -11.46
N LEU A 190 11.95 -9.79 -10.34
CA LEU A 190 10.50 -9.62 -10.36
C LEU A 190 10.09 -8.19 -10.76
N VAL A 191 10.81 -7.17 -10.29
CA VAL A 191 10.58 -5.78 -10.72
C VAL A 191 10.77 -5.67 -12.23
N ASN A 192 11.85 -6.24 -12.78
CA ASN A 192 12.13 -6.22 -14.21
C ASN A 192 11.13 -7.04 -15.03
N ALA A 193 10.69 -8.19 -14.52
CA ALA A 193 9.66 -9.02 -15.13
C ALA A 193 8.30 -8.29 -15.18
N ALA A 194 7.84 -7.74 -14.07
CA ALA A 194 6.60 -6.98 -13.99
C ALA A 194 6.62 -5.72 -14.90
N ARG A 195 7.75 -5.01 -14.99
CA ARG A 195 7.94 -3.88 -15.91
C ARG A 195 7.87 -4.27 -17.38
N GLN A 196 8.16 -5.51 -17.71
CA GLN A 196 8.03 -6.06 -19.06
C GLN A 196 6.63 -6.60 -19.36
N GLY A 197 5.75 -6.64 -18.35
CA GLY A 197 4.38 -7.14 -18.47
C GLY A 197 4.25 -8.64 -18.36
N ILE A 198 5.27 -9.34 -17.81
CA ILE A 198 5.16 -10.77 -17.50
C ILE A 198 4.17 -10.93 -16.36
N ASP A 199 3.16 -11.77 -16.57
CA ASP A 199 2.15 -12.07 -15.55
C ASP A 199 2.77 -12.87 -14.39
N VAL A 200 2.33 -12.57 -13.16
CA VAL A 200 2.81 -13.23 -11.94
C VAL A 200 1.63 -13.85 -11.20
N ARG A 201 1.67 -15.18 -11.04
CA ARG A 201 0.67 -15.97 -10.31
C ARG A 201 1.16 -16.23 -8.89
N TRP A 202 0.25 -16.30 -7.94
CA TRP A 202 0.58 -16.41 -6.52
C TRP A 202 -0.08 -17.64 -5.91
N ILE A 203 0.73 -18.41 -5.17
CA ILE A 203 0.29 -19.56 -4.36
C ILE A 203 0.59 -19.25 -2.91
N ASP A 204 -0.43 -19.30 -2.06
CA ASP A 204 -0.27 -19.08 -0.63
C ASP A 204 0.53 -20.23 -0.01
N THR A 205 1.59 -19.89 0.72
CA THR A 205 2.58 -20.85 1.21
C THR A 205 2.92 -20.53 2.66
N TYR A 206 2.72 -21.49 3.56
CA TYR A 206 3.17 -21.35 4.93
C TYR A 206 4.67 -21.51 5.02
N VAL A 207 5.34 -20.56 5.68
CA VAL A 207 6.79 -20.60 5.91
C VAL A 207 7.05 -20.96 7.37
N ARG A 208 7.79 -22.06 7.60
CA ARG A 208 8.19 -22.50 8.93
C ARG A 208 9.54 -21.90 9.31
N TYR A 209 9.63 -21.34 10.52
CA TYR A 209 10.89 -20.84 11.05
C TYR A 209 11.42 -21.84 12.09
N GLU A 210 12.49 -22.54 11.76
CA GLU A 210 13.19 -23.39 12.74
C GLU A 210 14.05 -22.54 13.67
N LYS A 211 13.95 -22.79 14.99
CA LYS A 211 14.81 -22.16 15.98
C LYS A 211 16.26 -22.64 15.77
N GLY A 212 17.15 -21.71 15.42
CA GLY A 212 18.58 -22.03 15.20
C GLY A 212 18.99 -22.19 13.74
N GLY A 213 18.09 -21.99 12.78
CA GLY A 213 18.41 -22.02 11.34
C GLY A 213 19.47 -20.98 10.95
N VAL A 214 20.48 -21.39 10.18
CA VAL A 214 21.57 -20.53 9.70
C VAL A 214 21.03 -19.63 8.59
N SER A 215 21.07 -18.31 8.80
CA SER A 215 20.69 -17.33 7.79
C SER A 215 21.94 -16.62 7.24
N HIS A 216 22.18 -16.71 5.95
CA HIS A 216 23.26 -15.96 5.26
C HIS A 216 22.93 -14.48 5.01
N PHE A 217 21.73 -14.01 5.40
CA PHE A 217 21.32 -12.62 5.26
C PHE A 217 22.05 -11.72 6.28
N LYS A 218 22.93 -10.85 5.80
CA LYS A 218 23.68 -9.88 6.63
C LYS A 218 22.87 -8.59 6.71
N MET A 219 22.18 -8.36 7.87
CA MET A 219 21.19 -7.31 8.08
C MET A 219 21.59 -5.93 7.55
N LEU A 220 22.76 -5.41 7.88
CA LEU A 220 23.18 -4.07 7.45
C LEU A 220 23.54 -4.04 5.97
N ARG A 221 24.37 -4.99 5.51
CA ARG A 221 24.87 -5.02 4.16
C ARG A 221 23.77 -5.29 3.13
N ASP A 222 22.98 -6.31 3.36
CA ASP A 222 21.97 -6.74 2.38
C ASP A 222 20.81 -5.74 2.32
N ASN A 223 20.40 -5.15 3.46
CA ASN A 223 19.42 -4.06 3.46
C ASN A 223 19.96 -2.80 2.74
N ALA A 224 21.25 -2.47 2.85
CA ALA A 224 21.85 -1.37 2.11
C ALA A 224 21.86 -1.65 0.59
N LEU A 225 22.18 -2.89 0.17
CA LEU A 225 22.15 -3.30 -1.24
C LEU A 225 20.72 -3.29 -1.80
N ILE A 226 19.74 -3.82 -1.05
CA ILE A 226 18.31 -3.77 -1.40
C ILE A 226 17.85 -2.31 -1.56
N SER A 227 18.20 -1.44 -0.62
CA SER A 227 17.84 -0.02 -0.69
C SER A 227 18.47 0.67 -1.91
N LEU A 228 19.73 0.38 -2.22
CA LEU A 228 20.42 0.92 -3.39
C LEU A 228 19.77 0.40 -4.70
N MET A 229 19.40 -0.87 -4.75
CA MET A 229 18.67 -1.46 -5.88
C MET A 229 17.32 -0.76 -6.08
N HIS A 230 16.54 -0.58 -4.99
CA HIS A 230 15.27 0.15 -5.07
C HIS A 230 15.45 1.59 -5.54
N ALA A 231 16.48 2.30 -5.06
CA ALA A 231 16.80 3.64 -5.51
C ALA A 231 17.11 3.68 -7.01
N LYS A 232 17.96 2.76 -7.53
CA LYS A 232 18.27 2.65 -8.97
C LYS A 232 17.00 2.39 -9.79
N CYS A 233 16.14 1.47 -9.35
CA CYS A 233 14.85 1.21 -9.99
C CYS A 233 13.95 2.45 -9.98
N PHE A 234 13.90 3.17 -8.86
CA PHE A 234 13.11 4.38 -8.70
C PHE A 234 13.57 5.50 -9.65
N PHE A 235 14.84 5.80 -9.71
CA PHE A 235 15.38 6.81 -10.63
C PHE A 235 15.23 6.42 -12.11
N SER A 236 15.00 5.13 -12.41
CA SER A 236 14.68 4.66 -13.76
C SER A 236 13.18 4.75 -14.11
N LEU A 237 12.30 5.08 -13.15
CA LEU A 237 10.85 5.17 -13.36
C LEU A 237 10.43 6.14 -14.46
N PRO A 238 10.99 7.38 -14.60
CA PRO A 238 10.58 8.28 -15.66
C PRO A 238 10.78 7.66 -17.06
N LYS A 239 11.91 6.98 -17.27
CA LYS A 239 12.17 6.26 -18.53
C LYS A 239 11.18 5.12 -18.75
N PHE A 240 10.91 4.35 -17.71
CA PHE A 240 9.92 3.26 -17.76
C PHE A 240 8.51 3.77 -18.10
N MET A 241 8.09 4.88 -17.48
CA MET A 241 6.78 5.49 -17.74
C MET A 241 6.67 6.02 -19.15
N LEU A 242 7.67 6.74 -19.65
CA LEU A 242 7.71 7.18 -21.04
C LEU A 242 7.53 5.99 -21.98
N CYS A 243 8.29 4.91 -21.78
CA CYS A 243 8.15 3.68 -22.57
C CYS A 243 6.73 3.05 -22.47
N LYS A 244 6.09 3.11 -21.30
CA LYS A 244 4.74 2.58 -21.10
C LYS A 244 3.69 3.43 -21.82
N ILE A 245 3.80 4.77 -21.77
CA ILE A 245 2.94 5.71 -22.48
C ILE A 245 3.11 5.54 -24.00
N TRP A 246 4.33 5.46 -24.50
CA TRP A 246 4.62 5.27 -25.94
C TRP A 246 4.02 3.97 -26.48
N ARG A 247 4.12 2.87 -25.72
CA ARG A 247 3.46 1.60 -26.08
C ARG A 247 1.93 1.72 -26.10
N ALA A 248 1.35 2.44 -25.15
CA ALA A 248 -0.09 2.67 -25.08
C ALA A 248 -0.61 3.55 -26.23
N CYS A 249 0.24 4.47 -26.73
CA CYS A 249 -0.06 5.31 -27.89
C CYS A 249 0.22 4.65 -29.25
N GLY A 250 0.56 3.35 -29.29
CA GLY A 250 0.83 2.61 -30.52
C GLY A 250 2.16 2.99 -31.22
N LEU A 251 2.98 3.82 -30.61
CA LEU A 251 4.29 4.23 -31.15
C LEU A 251 5.34 3.21 -30.76
N ASN A 252 5.61 2.24 -31.63
CA ASN A 252 6.74 1.33 -31.48
C ASN A 252 8.04 2.04 -31.84
N LEU A 253 8.82 2.40 -30.83
CA LEU A 253 10.26 2.62 -31.05
C LEU A 253 10.89 1.24 -31.30
N SER A 254 11.20 0.94 -32.56
CA SER A 254 12.19 -0.09 -32.86
C SER A 254 13.47 0.30 -32.14
N GLU A 255 13.83 -0.45 -31.11
CA GLU A 255 15.19 -0.41 -30.55
C GLU A 255 16.13 -0.80 -31.71
N LYS A 256 16.71 0.20 -32.37
CA LYS A 256 17.98 -0.02 -33.06
C LYS A 256 18.98 -0.35 -31.97
N THR A 257 19.10 -1.63 -31.68
CA THR A 257 20.20 -2.19 -30.91
C THR A 257 21.48 -1.91 -31.67
N ARG A 258 22.27 -0.99 -31.15
CA ARG A 258 23.70 -1.03 -31.37
C ARG A 258 24.24 -2.20 -30.56
N ASP A 259 24.11 -3.39 -31.09
CA ASP A 259 24.87 -4.56 -30.68
C ASP A 259 26.17 -4.55 -31.49
N GLU A 260 27.14 -3.80 -31.04
CA GLU A 260 28.52 -4.18 -31.28
C GLU A 260 28.90 -5.25 -30.27
N PRO A 261 29.29 -6.45 -30.72
CA PRO A 261 29.75 -7.49 -29.81
C PRO A 261 31.08 -7.09 -29.23
N ARG A 262 31.13 -6.68 -27.95
CA ARG A 262 32.38 -6.70 -27.21
C ARG A 262 32.85 -8.15 -27.16
N LYS A 263 33.97 -8.42 -27.85
CA LYS A 263 34.74 -9.66 -27.76
C LYS A 263 35.02 -9.93 -26.28
N PHE A 264 34.37 -10.97 -25.75
CA PHE A 264 34.78 -11.57 -24.50
C PHE A 264 35.93 -12.52 -24.84
N ASP A 265 37.07 -12.30 -24.21
CA ASP A 265 38.25 -13.13 -24.31
C ASP A 265 37.93 -14.56 -23.90
N VAL A 266 38.13 -15.46 -24.86
CA VAL A 266 37.97 -16.92 -24.75
C VAL A 266 39.31 -17.49 -24.31
N GLU A 267 39.67 -17.31 -23.03
CA GLU A 267 40.91 -17.90 -22.50
C GLU A 267 40.74 -18.60 -21.13
N SER A 268 39.51 -18.85 -20.68
CA SER A 268 39.28 -19.59 -19.42
C SER A 268 38.30 -20.78 -19.54
N ALA A 269 38.12 -21.31 -20.75
CA ALA A 269 37.23 -22.46 -20.99
C ALA A 269 37.93 -23.61 -21.69
N LYS A 270 39.11 -23.97 -21.23
CA LYS A 270 39.77 -25.23 -21.63
C LYS A 270 40.20 -26.01 -20.41
N ILE A 271 39.24 -26.63 -19.72
CA ILE A 271 39.42 -27.85 -18.91
C ILE A 271 37.98 -28.39 -18.66
N CYS A 272 37.53 -29.32 -19.45
CA CYS A 272 36.58 -30.39 -19.19
C CYS A 272 35.93 -30.95 -20.48
N ASP A 273 36.73 -31.17 -21.51
CA ASP A 273 36.30 -32.01 -22.65
C ASP A 273 37.07 -33.34 -22.66
N LYS A 274 36.88 -34.10 -21.60
CA LYS A 274 37.30 -35.51 -21.59
C LYS A 274 36.40 -36.36 -20.70
N ASN A 275 35.10 -36.45 -20.96
CA ASN A 275 34.26 -37.54 -20.43
C ASN A 275 32.83 -37.51 -21.02
N ALA A 276 32.67 -37.08 -22.25
CA ALA A 276 31.38 -37.13 -22.93
C ALA A 276 31.39 -38.10 -24.14
N ALA A 277 32.00 -39.27 -23.94
CA ALA A 277 31.92 -40.36 -24.90
C ALA A 277 31.69 -41.65 -24.12
N ASN A 278 30.46 -41.93 -23.73
CA ASN A 278 29.91 -43.27 -23.45
C ASN A 278 28.66 -43.14 -22.56
N ALA A 279 27.53 -42.91 -23.18
CA ALA A 279 26.21 -43.37 -22.67
C ALA A 279 25.15 -43.10 -23.75
N GLN A 280 25.20 -43.86 -24.83
CA GLN A 280 23.99 -44.17 -25.59
C GLN A 280 23.36 -45.36 -24.90
N ILE A 281 22.26 -45.18 -24.23
CA ILE A 281 21.36 -46.25 -23.78
C ILE A 281 20.04 -46.07 -24.52
N SER A 282 19.78 -47.03 -25.39
CA SER A 282 18.53 -47.31 -26.06
C SER A 282 17.41 -47.56 -25.05
N VAL A 283 16.30 -46.90 -25.20
CA VAL A 283 15.06 -47.18 -24.49
C VAL A 283 14.09 -47.82 -25.49
N GLU A 284 13.98 -49.15 -25.43
CA GLU A 284 12.88 -49.88 -26.01
C GLU A 284 11.62 -49.75 -25.18
N SER A 285 10.53 -49.44 -25.86
CA SER A 285 9.17 -49.39 -25.34
C SER A 285 8.67 -50.81 -25.01
N LYS A 286 8.17 -51.04 -23.83
CA LYS A 286 7.23 -52.12 -23.52
C LYS A 286 5.94 -51.55 -22.97
N GLU A 287 4.89 -51.65 -23.80
CA GLU A 287 3.50 -51.60 -23.40
C GLU A 287 3.17 -52.80 -22.52
N ASN A 288 2.56 -52.59 -21.37
CA ASN A 288 1.73 -53.62 -20.74
C ASN A 288 0.53 -52.94 -20.10
N GLY A 289 -0.62 -53.24 -20.67
CA GLY A 289 -1.92 -52.82 -20.17
C GLY A 289 -2.36 -53.67 -18.98
N VAL A 290 -2.97 -53.06 -18.04
CA VAL A 290 -3.83 -53.70 -17.04
C VAL A 290 -5.14 -52.93 -16.96
N LYS A 291 -6.21 -53.61 -17.40
CA LYS A 291 -7.60 -53.29 -17.14
C LYS A 291 -7.92 -53.60 -15.68
N PHE A 292 -8.67 -52.76 -15.03
CA PHE A 292 -9.47 -53.14 -13.88
C PHE A 292 -10.90 -52.62 -14.07
N ASP A 293 -11.77 -53.62 -14.01
CA ASP A 293 -13.23 -53.57 -14.12
C ASP A 293 -13.87 -53.35 -12.75
N GLY A 294 -14.96 -52.65 -12.74
CA GLY A 294 -16.17 -53.02 -12.03
C GLY A 294 -16.33 -52.73 -10.53
N GLY A 295 -17.43 -52.10 -10.19
CA GLY A 295 -18.03 -52.24 -8.86
C GLY A 295 -18.96 -51.10 -8.44
N ILE A 296 -20.20 -51.20 -8.87
CA ILE A 296 -21.39 -50.50 -8.43
C ILE A 296 -21.79 -50.94 -7.02
N ASN A 297 -22.32 -50.02 -6.18
CA ASN A 297 -23.50 -50.20 -5.29
C ASN A 297 -23.82 -48.86 -4.62
N GLU A 298 -24.90 -48.24 -4.89
CA GLU A 298 -26.30 -48.22 -4.48
C GLU A 298 -26.57 -48.23 -2.95
N ALA A 299 -27.42 -47.31 -2.62
CA ALA A 299 -28.57 -47.23 -1.73
C ALA A 299 -28.44 -46.19 -0.63
N SER A 300 -29.42 -45.40 -0.29
CA SER A 300 -30.88 -45.41 -0.41
C SER A 300 -31.46 -44.07 0.08
N LYS A 301 -32.49 -43.61 -0.61
CA LYS A 301 -33.88 -43.33 -0.18
C LYS A 301 -34.06 -42.49 1.09
N ALA A 302 -34.95 -41.54 1.23
CA ALA A 302 -36.23 -41.16 0.65
C ALA A 302 -36.60 -39.79 1.30
N GLN A 303 -37.49 -38.93 0.94
CA GLN A 303 -38.82 -38.97 0.39
C GLN A 303 -39.29 -37.54 0.03
N THR A 304 -39.90 -37.36 -1.10
CA THR A 304 -40.87 -36.31 -1.44
C THR A 304 -42.26 -36.81 -0.99
N PRO A 305 -43.39 -36.04 -0.97
CA PRO A 305 -43.75 -35.00 -1.92
C PRO A 305 -44.66 -33.87 -1.35
N LEU A 306 -44.90 -32.80 -2.09
CA LEU A 306 -46.24 -32.40 -2.53
C LEU A 306 -46.23 -31.19 -3.47
N ASN A 307 -46.83 -31.41 -4.61
CA ASN A 307 -47.17 -30.46 -5.64
C ASN A 307 -48.19 -29.41 -5.18
N LEU A 308 -48.08 -28.18 -5.66
CA LEU A 308 -49.21 -27.47 -6.24
C LEU A 308 -48.75 -26.38 -7.20
N SER A 309 -49.22 -26.50 -8.42
CA SER A 309 -49.06 -25.64 -9.57
C SER A 309 -49.63 -24.23 -9.32
N LYS A 310 -48.92 -23.19 -9.81
CA LYS A 310 -49.49 -22.21 -10.76
C LYS A 310 -48.38 -21.24 -11.24
N SER A 311 -48.29 -21.15 -12.51
CA SER A 311 -47.51 -20.24 -13.31
C SER A 311 -47.79 -18.77 -13.03
N ALA A 312 -46.75 -17.96 -12.79
CA ALA A 312 -46.68 -16.56 -13.22
C ALA A 312 -45.19 -16.13 -13.28
N ASN A 313 -44.81 -15.58 -14.41
CA ASN A 313 -43.50 -15.05 -14.69
C ASN A 313 -43.03 -14.02 -13.68
N PHE A 314 -41.95 -14.32 -12.93
CA PHE A 314 -41.21 -13.38 -12.11
C PHE A 314 -39.73 -13.68 -12.29
N LYS A 315 -39.14 -13.23 -13.42
CA LYS A 315 -37.69 -13.26 -13.63
C LYS A 315 -37.00 -11.91 -13.45
N ASP A 316 -37.74 -10.82 -13.28
CA ASP A 316 -37.13 -9.47 -13.20
C ASP A 316 -36.93 -8.95 -11.77
N GLY A 317 -37.65 -9.47 -10.77
CA GLY A 317 -37.54 -8.99 -9.39
C GLY A 317 -36.32 -9.47 -8.60
N ALA A 318 -35.68 -10.59 -9.00
CA ALA A 318 -34.52 -11.13 -8.28
C ALA A 318 -33.22 -10.39 -8.65
N ASN A 319 -33.10 -9.92 -9.88
CA ASN A 319 -31.94 -9.13 -10.32
C ASN A 319 -31.95 -7.71 -9.74
N ASP A 320 -33.14 -7.12 -9.59
CA ASP A 320 -33.27 -5.79 -8.98
C ASP A 320 -33.01 -5.83 -7.47
N ALA A 321 -33.44 -6.87 -6.77
CA ALA A 321 -33.13 -7.05 -5.35
C ALA A 321 -31.64 -7.34 -5.09
N GLN A 322 -30.96 -8.09 -5.97
CA GLN A 322 -29.51 -8.29 -5.91
C GLN A 322 -28.72 -7.04 -6.28
N ASN A 323 -29.20 -6.28 -7.26
CA ASN A 323 -28.58 -5.00 -7.65
C ASN A 323 -28.78 -3.93 -6.56
N LEU A 324 -29.95 -3.90 -5.89
CA LEU A 324 -30.21 -3.03 -4.73
C LEU A 324 -29.35 -3.42 -3.52
N LYS A 325 -29.20 -4.72 -3.21
CA LYS A 325 -28.30 -5.18 -2.16
C LYS A 325 -26.82 -4.87 -2.47
N LYS A 326 -26.36 -5.12 -3.70
CA LYS A 326 -25.02 -4.73 -4.14
C LYS A 326 -24.81 -3.22 -4.10
N SER A 327 -25.82 -2.43 -4.45
CA SER A 327 -25.76 -0.97 -4.36
C SER A 327 -25.72 -0.50 -2.91
N GLN A 328 -26.46 -1.14 -2.00
CA GLN A 328 -26.42 -0.85 -0.56
C GLN A 328 -25.10 -1.30 0.07
N GLU A 329 -24.59 -2.49 -0.25
CA GLU A 329 -23.27 -2.95 0.21
C GLU A 329 -22.13 -2.08 -0.31
N ASN A 330 -22.19 -1.66 -1.57
CA ASN A 330 -21.22 -0.70 -2.14
C ASN A 330 -21.35 0.71 -1.55
N ALA A 331 -22.58 1.13 -1.20
CA ALA A 331 -22.82 2.39 -0.49
C ALA A 331 -22.26 2.34 0.93
N GLU A 332 -22.43 1.22 1.64
CA GLU A 332 -21.88 1.01 2.98
C GLU A 332 -20.34 0.89 3.00
N GLN A 333 -19.73 0.28 1.99
CA GLN A 333 -18.27 0.16 1.87
C GLN A 333 -17.58 1.49 1.53
N ASN A 334 -18.31 2.47 0.98
CA ASN A 334 -17.78 3.79 0.62
C ASN A 334 -17.93 4.86 1.71
N LEU A 335 -18.49 4.50 2.87
CA LEU A 335 -18.55 5.42 4.01
C LEU A 335 -17.13 5.74 4.49
N TRP A 336 -16.78 7.04 4.57
CA TRP A 336 -15.41 7.51 4.86
C TRP A 336 -14.83 6.93 6.17
N TRP A 337 -15.66 6.62 7.15
CA TRP A 337 -15.24 6.02 8.43
C TRP A 337 -15.01 4.51 8.38
N LYS A 338 -15.43 3.79 7.31
CA LYS A 338 -15.11 2.38 7.08
C LYS A 338 -13.82 2.19 6.28
N LYS A 339 -13.28 3.25 5.66
CA LYS A 339 -11.99 3.20 4.99
C LYS A 339 -10.88 3.18 6.04
N GLN A 340 -10.29 2.00 6.28
CA GLN A 340 -9.04 1.90 7.03
C GLN A 340 -7.99 2.81 6.39
N GLU A 341 -7.27 3.59 7.23
CA GLU A 341 -6.14 4.39 6.76
C GLU A 341 -5.17 3.49 6.00
N ARG A 342 -4.91 3.85 4.73
CA ARG A 342 -3.97 3.14 3.86
C ARG A 342 -2.54 3.47 4.30
N GLY A 343 -2.06 2.80 5.35
CA GLY A 343 -0.70 2.96 5.86
C GLY A 343 -0.70 2.69 7.35
N GLY A 344 -0.23 1.53 7.78
CA GLY A 344 -0.14 1.16 9.19
C GLY A 344 0.80 2.09 9.97
N ALA A 345 0.77 2.03 11.31
CA ALA A 345 1.61 2.78 12.25
C ALA A 345 3.11 2.82 11.87
N PHE A 346 3.59 1.78 11.20
CA PHE A 346 4.96 1.72 10.72
C PHE A 346 5.29 2.84 9.71
N PHE A 347 4.45 3.03 8.68
CA PHE A 347 4.69 4.09 7.67
C PHE A 347 4.54 5.48 8.26
N LEU A 348 3.65 5.64 9.22
CA LEU A 348 3.50 6.90 9.95
C LEU A 348 4.77 7.21 10.75
N ARG A 349 5.27 6.25 11.54
CA ARG A 349 6.53 6.39 12.31
C ARG A 349 7.73 6.62 11.41
N LEU A 350 7.82 5.90 10.28
CA LEU A 350 8.87 6.10 9.28
C LEU A 350 8.80 7.50 8.65
N SER A 351 7.60 7.97 8.31
CA SER A 351 7.41 9.31 7.77
C SER A 351 7.83 10.39 8.77
N LEU A 352 7.50 10.21 10.04
CA LEU A 352 7.91 11.10 11.13
C LEU A 352 9.43 11.09 11.33
N PHE A 353 10.04 9.91 11.34
CA PHE A 353 11.49 9.76 11.44
C PHE A 353 12.20 10.43 10.26
N LEU A 354 11.75 10.18 9.02
CA LEU A 354 12.29 10.83 7.83
C LEU A 354 12.08 12.35 7.88
N ALA A 355 10.92 12.80 8.32
CA ALA A 355 10.64 14.22 8.50
C ALA A 355 11.54 14.87 9.56
N GLN A 356 12.04 14.13 10.56
CA GLN A 356 12.98 14.64 11.56
C GLN A 356 14.41 14.80 11.04
N ILE A 357 14.87 13.89 10.18
CA ILE A 357 16.27 13.80 9.73
C ILE A 357 16.50 14.53 8.41
N LEU A 358 15.53 14.44 7.48
CA LEU A 358 15.73 14.95 6.13
C LEU A 358 15.65 16.48 6.07
N PRO A 359 16.51 17.12 5.24
CA PRO A 359 16.34 18.52 4.87
C PRO A 359 14.97 18.78 4.24
N GLU A 360 14.42 19.96 4.47
CA GLU A 360 13.06 20.32 4.03
C GLU A 360 12.85 20.18 2.52
N PHE A 361 13.86 20.53 1.71
CA PHE A 361 13.76 20.41 0.25
C PHE A 361 13.65 18.94 -0.22
N ILE A 362 14.35 18.01 0.45
CA ILE A 362 14.25 16.57 0.16
C ILE A 362 12.86 16.05 0.58
N LEU A 363 12.37 16.47 1.75
CA LEU A 363 11.04 16.10 2.22
C LEU A 363 9.96 16.59 1.23
N LYS A 364 10.04 17.84 0.77
CA LYS A 364 9.13 18.39 -0.25
C LYS A 364 9.19 17.61 -1.56
N LEU A 365 10.37 17.18 -1.99
CA LEU A 365 10.53 16.36 -3.19
C LEU A 365 9.87 14.99 -3.03
N ILE A 366 10.09 14.32 -1.91
CA ILE A 366 9.47 13.02 -1.59
C ILE A 366 7.94 13.16 -1.58
N VAL A 367 7.42 14.18 -0.89
CA VAL A 367 5.97 14.43 -0.82
C VAL A 367 5.38 14.70 -2.21
N LYS A 368 6.05 15.49 -3.08
CA LYS A 368 5.61 15.69 -4.48
C LYS A 368 5.50 14.37 -5.24
N ILE A 369 6.47 13.49 -5.09
CA ILE A 369 6.46 12.18 -5.75
C ILE A 369 5.32 11.31 -5.22
N VAL A 370 5.12 11.28 -3.90
CA VAL A 370 4.02 10.54 -3.25
C VAL A 370 2.66 11.08 -3.69
N VAL A 371 2.49 12.40 -3.72
CA VAL A 371 1.28 13.10 -4.18
C VAL A 371 0.96 12.75 -5.62
N TRP A 372 1.95 12.79 -6.50
CA TRP A 372 1.79 12.44 -7.91
C TRP A 372 1.38 10.97 -8.09
N PHE A 373 2.00 10.06 -7.33
CA PHE A 373 1.65 8.65 -7.31
C PHE A 373 0.20 8.45 -6.81
N TYR A 374 -0.15 9.11 -5.70
CA TYR A 374 -1.49 9.05 -5.13
C TYR A 374 -2.54 9.58 -6.11
N TYR A 375 -2.26 10.69 -6.79
CA TYR A 375 -3.13 11.26 -7.81
C TYR A 375 -3.45 10.27 -8.94
N ILE A 376 -2.45 9.51 -9.43
CA ILE A 376 -2.66 8.54 -10.52
C ILE A 376 -3.57 7.39 -10.07
N PHE A 377 -3.35 6.85 -8.88
CA PHE A 377 -4.03 5.63 -8.43
C PHE A 377 -5.33 5.87 -7.65
N SER A 378 -5.67 7.10 -7.30
CA SER A 378 -6.87 7.45 -6.52
C SER A 378 -7.98 7.97 -7.42
N LYS A 379 -8.58 7.09 -8.24
CA LYS A 379 -9.66 7.46 -9.19
C LYS A 379 -10.87 8.09 -8.49
N ASN A 380 -11.38 7.43 -7.43
CA ASN A 380 -12.56 7.87 -6.71
C ASN A 380 -12.35 9.23 -6.04
N GLU A 381 -11.20 9.45 -5.44
CA GLU A 381 -10.83 10.70 -4.80
C GLU A 381 -10.75 11.85 -5.83
N ARG A 382 -10.21 11.57 -7.03
CA ARG A 382 -10.21 12.58 -8.14
C ARG A 382 -11.62 12.93 -8.60
N GLU A 383 -12.51 11.94 -8.71
CA GLU A 383 -13.91 12.15 -9.10
C GLU A 383 -14.66 12.97 -8.06
N ASN A 384 -14.45 12.72 -6.78
CA ASN A 384 -15.04 13.48 -5.67
C ASN A 384 -14.55 14.93 -5.65
N ILE A 385 -13.25 15.16 -5.81
CA ILE A 385 -12.70 16.53 -5.94
C ILE A 385 -13.25 17.22 -7.19
N ALA A 386 -13.37 16.52 -8.32
CA ALA A 386 -13.93 17.08 -9.52
C ALA A 386 -15.41 17.47 -9.33
N ALA A 387 -16.19 16.68 -8.58
CA ALA A 387 -17.57 17.00 -8.21
C ALA A 387 -17.65 18.25 -7.31
N PHE A 388 -16.81 18.33 -6.28
CA PHE A 388 -16.71 19.54 -5.46
C PHE A 388 -16.38 20.79 -6.29
N ARG A 389 -15.41 20.69 -7.18
CA ARG A 389 -15.00 21.80 -8.05
C ARG A 389 -16.12 22.24 -9.00
N ARG A 390 -16.89 21.28 -9.56
CA ARG A 390 -18.08 21.62 -10.37
C ARG A 390 -19.10 22.39 -9.54
N ASN A 391 -19.44 21.89 -8.34
CA ASN A 391 -20.40 22.54 -7.46
C ASN A 391 -19.94 23.95 -7.05
N LEU A 392 -18.64 24.12 -6.74
CA LEU A 392 -18.07 25.44 -6.42
C LEU A 392 -18.12 26.39 -7.62
N SER A 393 -17.82 25.91 -8.82
CA SER A 393 -17.88 26.70 -10.05
C SER A 393 -19.32 27.09 -10.42
N GLU A 394 -20.29 26.19 -10.25
CA GLU A 394 -21.73 26.47 -10.46
C GLU A 394 -22.23 27.51 -9.45
N PHE A 395 -21.77 27.45 -8.20
CA PHE A 395 -22.21 28.33 -7.12
C PHE A 395 -21.55 29.73 -7.14
N ALA A 396 -20.25 29.79 -7.42
CA ALA A 396 -19.45 31.01 -7.25
C ALA A 396 -18.85 31.55 -8.56
N GLY A 397 -19.14 30.90 -9.70
CA GLY A 397 -18.57 31.24 -11.01
C GLY A 397 -17.24 30.53 -11.29
N SER A 398 -16.98 30.27 -12.57
CA SER A 398 -15.78 29.53 -13.01
C SER A 398 -14.46 30.22 -12.67
N GLN A 399 -14.48 31.54 -12.55
CA GLN A 399 -13.28 32.33 -12.21
C GLN A 399 -12.69 31.95 -10.83
N THR A 400 -13.51 31.45 -9.89
CA THR A 400 -13.08 30.96 -8.58
C THR A 400 -12.04 29.83 -8.67
N LEU A 401 -12.04 29.09 -9.77
CA LEU A 401 -11.13 27.96 -10.01
C LEU A 401 -9.89 28.31 -10.82
N ASN A 402 -9.72 29.58 -11.22
CA ASN A 402 -8.59 29.99 -12.04
C ASN A 402 -7.24 29.65 -11.38
N GLY A 403 -6.32 29.11 -12.17
CA GLY A 403 -5.01 28.69 -11.70
C GLY A 403 -4.98 27.41 -10.85
N THR A 404 -6.13 26.76 -10.60
CA THR A 404 -6.21 25.51 -9.83
C THR A 404 -6.74 24.35 -10.66
N SER A 405 -6.30 23.13 -10.34
CA SER A 405 -6.71 21.88 -10.99
C SER A 405 -7.12 20.85 -9.92
N VAL A 406 -7.61 19.68 -10.34
CA VAL A 406 -7.80 18.54 -9.44
C VAL A 406 -6.47 18.14 -8.81
N PHE A 407 -5.38 18.19 -9.57
CA PHE A 407 -4.03 17.88 -9.06
C PHE A 407 -3.58 18.88 -8.00
N SER A 408 -3.87 20.18 -8.16
CA SER A 408 -3.54 21.21 -7.16
C SER A 408 -4.13 20.92 -5.78
N HIS A 409 -5.27 20.23 -5.72
CA HIS A 409 -5.88 19.79 -4.46
C HIS A 409 -5.02 18.75 -3.73
N PHE A 410 -4.47 17.78 -4.48
CA PHE A 410 -3.54 16.80 -3.93
C PHE A 410 -2.20 17.45 -3.53
N GLU A 411 -1.71 18.41 -4.32
CA GLU A 411 -0.49 19.18 -3.97
C GLU A 411 -0.68 19.99 -2.71
N ALA A 412 -1.82 20.69 -2.58
CA ALA A 412 -2.14 21.47 -1.37
C ALA A 412 -2.21 20.57 -0.14
N PHE A 413 -2.81 19.38 -0.24
CA PHE A 413 -2.85 18.41 0.85
C PHE A 413 -1.45 17.92 1.24
N GLY A 414 -0.61 17.54 0.25
CA GLY A 414 0.78 17.17 0.50
C GLY A 414 1.60 18.30 1.13
N GLY A 415 1.38 19.53 0.67
CA GLY A 415 1.96 20.73 1.27
C GLY A 415 1.55 20.93 2.72
N ALA A 416 0.25 20.76 3.03
CA ALA A 416 -0.27 20.87 4.40
C ALA A 416 0.37 19.81 5.34
N ILE A 417 0.64 18.59 4.85
CA ILE A 417 1.39 17.57 5.62
C ILE A 417 2.81 18.05 5.91
N CYS A 418 3.52 18.62 4.92
CA CYS A 418 4.85 19.18 5.17
C CYS A 418 4.82 20.32 6.20
N ASP A 419 3.82 21.19 6.10
CA ASP A 419 3.65 22.31 7.04
C ASP A 419 3.33 21.81 8.46
N LYS A 420 2.56 20.70 8.64
CA LYS A 420 2.37 20.06 9.95
C LYS A 420 3.70 19.66 10.59
N PHE A 421 4.60 19.05 9.82
CA PHE A 421 5.94 18.70 10.33
C PHE A 421 6.76 19.93 10.74
N ARG A 422 6.59 21.05 10.03
CA ARG A 422 7.26 22.31 10.38
C ARG A 422 6.71 22.89 11.70
N VAL A 423 5.40 22.84 11.91
CA VAL A 423 4.76 23.23 13.20
C VAL A 423 5.32 22.39 14.35
N TRP A 424 5.34 21.07 14.20
CA TRP A 424 5.83 20.17 15.25
C TRP A 424 7.32 20.35 15.57
N LYS A 425 8.11 20.88 14.61
CA LYS A 425 9.52 21.24 14.82
C LYS A 425 9.71 22.69 15.31
N GLY A 426 8.65 23.44 15.55
CA GLY A 426 8.76 24.87 15.88
C GLY A 426 9.40 25.72 14.79
N LYS A 427 9.32 25.30 13.51
CA LYS A 427 10.00 25.96 12.38
C LYS A 427 9.11 26.93 11.61
N ILE A 428 7.95 27.30 12.12
CA ILE A 428 7.11 28.32 11.51
C ILE A 428 7.59 29.69 12.00
N LYS A 429 7.99 30.53 11.05
CA LYS A 429 8.49 31.87 11.34
C LYS A 429 7.32 32.85 11.49
N ASP A 430 7.52 33.91 12.25
CA ASP A 430 6.51 34.97 12.42
C ASP A 430 6.16 35.64 11.10
N SER A 431 7.13 35.81 10.21
CA SER A 431 6.90 36.37 8.88
C SER A 431 5.99 35.52 7.98
N GLU A 432 5.78 34.25 8.34
CA GLU A 432 4.88 33.33 7.63
C GLU A 432 3.46 33.31 8.20
N LEU A 433 3.22 34.00 9.31
CA LEU A 433 1.92 34.11 9.96
C LEU A 433 1.29 35.47 9.70
N GLU A 434 0.01 35.45 9.37
CA GLU A 434 -0.84 36.61 9.26
C GLU A 434 -2.07 36.35 10.15
N ILE A 435 -2.09 36.98 11.32
CA ILE A 435 -3.21 36.87 12.26
C ILE A 435 -4.12 38.09 12.05
N ILE A 436 -5.31 37.81 11.55
CA ILE A 436 -6.30 38.86 11.29
C ILE A 436 -6.93 39.27 12.60
N ASP A 437 -6.87 40.57 12.91
CA ASP A 437 -7.39 41.16 14.13
C ASP A 437 -6.91 40.44 15.41
N LEU A 438 -5.59 40.50 15.64
CA LEU A 438 -4.95 39.84 16.78
C LEU A 438 -5.55 40.32 18.13
N GLU A 439 -5.91 41.57 18.24
CA GLU A 439 -6.47 42.13 19.52
C GLU A 439 -7.87 41.55 19.76
N HIS A 440 -8.69 41.42 18.73
CA HIS A 440 -9.97 40.72 18.84
C HIS A 440 -9.78 39.24 19.23
N ILE A 441 -8.84 38.56 18.61
CA ILE A 441 -8.52 37.16 18.96
C ILE A 441 -8.09 37.07 20.43
N LYS A 442 -7.22 37.95 20.89
CA LYS A 442 -6.80 37.99 22.29
C LYS A 442 -7.97 38.25 23.24
N SER A 443 -8.81 39.24 22.94
CA SER A 443 -9.97 39.55 23.77
C SER A 443 -10.98 38.40 23.86
N GLU A 444 -11.18 37.69 22.75
CA GLU A 444 -12.12 36.57 22.66
C GLU A 444 -11.59 35.28 23.26
N LEU A 445 -10.27 35.03 23.18
CA LEU A 445 -9.67 33.75 23.62
C LEU A 445 -9.01 33.82 25.00
N ILE A 446 -8.63 35.03 25.51
CA ILE A 446 -7.98 35.16 26.81
C ILE A 446 -8.85 35.91 27.80
N GLY A 447 -9.54 36.96 27.36
CA GLY A 447 -10.35 37.84 28.23
C GLY A 447 -11.68 37.22 28.69
N ALA A 448 -12.06 36.05 28.17
CA ALA A 448 -13.32 35.41 28.50
C ALA A 448 -13.24 34.68 29.85
N GLN A 449 -14.24 34.86 30.73
CA GLN A 449 -14.37 34.12 31.98
C GLN A 449 -14.58 32.61 31.77
N LYS A 450 -15.04 32.18 30.58
CA LYS A 450 -15.25 30.79 30.19
C LYS A 450 -14.68 30.57 28.82
N GLY A 451 -14.17 29.34 28.59
CA GLY A 451 -13.82 28.87 27.27
C GLY A 451 -15.01 28.83 26.32
N GLN A 452 -14.76 28.67 25.03
CA GLN A 452 -15.81 28.59 24.00
C GLN A 452 -15.56 27.38 23.07
N ILE A 453 -16.54 27.04 22.23
CA ILE A 453 -16.38 26.04 21.18
C ILE A 453 -15.79 26.73 19.94
N LEU A 454 -14.68 26.19 19.45
CA LEU A 454 -14.00 26.61 18.23
C LEU A 454 -14.24 25.61 17.13
N LEU A 455 -15.13 25.94 16.19
CA LEU A 455 -15.35 25.12 15.01
C LEU A 455 -14.26 25.35 13.98
N THR A 456 -13.81 24.27 13.37
CA THR A 456 -12.89 24.30 12.25
C THR A 456 -13.35 23.32 11.17
N ALA A 457 -12.62 23.19 10.06
CA ALA A 457 -12.89 22.27 9.00
C ALA A 457 -11.62 21.57 8.54
N HIS A 458 -11.76 20.52 7.73
CA HIS A 458 -10.63 19.93 7.00
C HIS A 458 -10.19 20.87 5.86
N LEU A 459 -10.07 22.15 6.15
CA LEU A 459 -9.67 23.20 5.22
C LEU A 459 -8.42 23.90 5.75
N GLY A 460 -7.40 23.97 4.88
CA GLY A 460 -6.11 24.55 5.27
C GLY A 460 -5.33 23.68 6.26
N ASN A 461 -4.75 24.30 7.29
CA ASN A 461 -3.91 23.60 8.26
C ASN A 461 -4.18 24.04 9.70
N VAL A 462 -5.12 23.38 10.35
CA VAL A 462 -5.54 23.70 11.72
C VAL A 462 -4.41 23.55 12.75
N GLU A 463 -3.43 22.64 12.50
CA GLU A 463 -2.30 22.50 13.43
C GLU A 463 -1.45 23.78 13.55
N ILE A 464 -1.50 24.67 12.57
CA ILE A 464 -0.84 25.98 12.66
C ILE A 464 -1.44 26.82 13.80
N CYS A 465 -2.70 26.58 14.18
CA CYS A 465 -3.31 27.25 15.33
C CYS A 465 -2.57 26.94 16.65
N LYS A 466 -1.76 25.88 16.74
CA LYS A 466 -0.81 25.71 17.85
C LYS A 466 0.19 26.86 17.95
N ALA A 467 0.55 27.48 16.83
CA ALA A 467 1.40 28.64 16.84
C ALA A 467 0.72 29.89 17.46
N LEU A 468 -0.61 29.89 17.62
CA LEU A 468 -1.30 30.89 18.44
C LEU A 468 -0.91 30.75 19.92
N GLY A 469 -0.81 29.51 20.44
CA GLY A 469 -0.43 29.28 21.83
C GLY A 469 0.93 29.91 22.20
N ALA A 470 1.86 29.96 21.25
CA ALA A 470 3.17 30.59 21.46
C ALA A 470 3.14 32.15 21.35
N ARG A 471 2.04 32.75 20.88
CA ARG A 471 1.92 34.22 20.63
C ARG A 471 0.79 34.86 21.40
N VAL A 472 -0.10 34.05 21.90
CA VAL A 472 -1.26 34.45 22.67
C VAL A 472 -1.11 33.80 24.04
N ASP A 473 -0.35 34.46 24.94
CA ASP A 473 -0.08 33.95 26.28
C ASP A 473 -1.39 33.64 27.00
N GLY A 474 -1.47 32.42 27.54
CA GLY A 474 -2.68 31.96 28.22
C GLY A 474 -3.70 31.23 27.33
N PHE A 475 -3.51 31.18 26.00
CA PHE A 475 -4.38 30.40 25.12
C PHE A 475 -4.24 28.89 25.39
N ARG A 476 -5.36 28.22 25.69
CA ARG A 476 -5.44 26.76 25.90
C ARG A 476 -6.63 26.19 25.14
N MET A 477 -6.40 25.08 24.45
CA MET A 477 -7.43 24.41 23.65
C MET A 477 -7.35 22.90 23.76
N VAL A 478 -8.49 22.27 23.85
CA VAL A 478 -8.67 20.81 23.79
C VAL A 478 -9.34 20.46 22.48
N ILE A 479 -8.68 19.67 21.64
CA ILE A 479 -9.24 19.20 20.37
C ILE A 479 -9.96 17.87 20.62
N LEU A 480 -11.25 17.80 20.30
CA LEU A 480 -12.01 16.56 20.38
C LEU A 480 -11.74 15.69 19.14
N VAL A 481 -11.31 14.46 19.38
CA VAL A 481 -10.99 13.48 18.32
C VAL A 481 -11.76 12.19 18.59
N TYR A 482 -12.46 11.67 17.57
CA TYR A 482 -13.14 10.38 17.66
C TYR A 482 -12.15 9.22 17.49
N ASP A 483 -12.09 8.29 18.47
CA ASP A 483 -11.03 7.27 18.62
C ASP A 483 -11.13 6.12 17.61
N LYS A 484 -12.32 5.81 17.07
CA LYS A 484 -12.55 4.56 16.30
C LYS A 484 -11.70 4.39 15.02
N ASN A 485 -11.09 5.45 14.48
CA ASN A 485 -10.43 5.40 13.17
C ASN A 485 -8.91 5.66 13.16
N SER A 486 -8.29 6.07 14.28
CA SER A 486 -6.90 6.49 14.25
C SER A 486 -6.15 6.33 15.56
N ARG A 487 -6.41 5.24 16.29
CA ARG A 487 -5.79 4.96 17.60
C ARG A 487 -4.26 5.03 17.54
N GLU A 488 -3.67 4.43 16.49
CA GLU A 488 -2.21 4.45 16.27
C GLU A 488 -1.69 5.85 15.89
N PHE A 489 -2.46 6.60 15.10
CA PHE A 489 -2.14 7.99 14.74
C PHE A 489 -2.19 8.91 15.97
N ASN A 490 -3.21 8.73 16.80
CA ASN A 490 -3.41 9.51 18.03
C ASN A 490 -2.33 9.21 19.07
N GLU A 491 -1.85 7.97 19.22
CA GLU A 491 -0.71 7.65 20.08
C GLU A 491 0.58 8.33 19.63
N VAL A 492 0.82 8.37 18.32
CA VAL A 492 1.98 9.06 17.75
C VAL A 492 1.86 10.58 17.92
N LEU A 493 0.66 11.13 17.71
CA LEU A 493 0.42 12.55 17.94
C LEU A 493 0.57 12.96 19.41
N LYS A 494 0.12 12.13 20.36
CA LYS A 494 0.35 12.36 21.80
C LYS A 494 1.84 12.47 22.14
N GLN A 495 2.68 11.61 21.55
CA GLN A 495 4.14 11.63 21.77
C GLN A 495 4.80 12.92 21.22
N ILE A 496 4.23 13.52 20.18
CA ILE A 496 4.79 14.70 19.51
C ILE A 496 4.26 16.01 20.12
N SER A 497 3.04 16.01 20.67
CA SER A 497 2.37 17.23 21.17
C SER A 497 2.68 17.57 22.63
N GLN A 498 3.61 16.86 23.28
CA GLN A 498 3.89 17.03 24.70
C GLN A 498 4.70 18.31 25.09
N ASN A 499 5.01 19.21 24.15
CA ASN A 499 6.06 20.21 24.41
C ASN A 499 5.63 21.59 24.92
N ASP A 500 4.34 22.01 24.91
CA ASP A 500 3.97 23.34 25.42
C ASP A 500 2.66 23.41 26.22
N GLY A 501 1.87 22.36 26.26
CA GLY A 501 0.63 22.29 27.05
C GLY A 501 -0.53 23.17 26.53
N SER A 502 -0.31 24.07 25.56
CA SER A 502 -1.32 25.01 25.07
C SER A 502 -2.44 24.32 24.26
N VAL A 503 -2.13 23.25 23.55
CA VAL A 503 -3.11 22.49 22.77
C VAL A 503 -2.98 21.00 23.07
N ARG A 504 -4.01 20.40 23.64
CA ARG A 504 -4.07 18.96 23.94
C ARG A 504 -5.21 18.29 23.20
N MET A 505 -5.17 16.95 23.09
CA MET A 505 -6.23 16.17 22.48
C MET A 505 -7.00 15.37 23.52
N MET A 506 -8.32 15.33 23.38
CA MET A 506 -9.22 14.48 24.13
C MET A 506 -9.86 13.47 23.18
N LEU A 507 -9.68 12.18 23.47
CA LEU A 507 -10.31 11.11 22.71
C LEU A 507 -11.74 10.90 23.24
N VAL A 508 -12.72 11.01 22.37
CA VAL A 508 -14.13 10.83 22.71
C VAL A 508 -14.69 9.69 21.88
N ASN A 509 -15.11 8.61 22.54
CA ASN A 509 -15.81 7.50 21.88
C ASN A 509 -17.32 7.75 21.80
N GLU A 510 -17.90 8.23 22.90
CA GLU A 510 -19.29 8.64 23.03
C GLU A 510 -19.37 9.89 23.93
N LEU A 511 -20.32 10.76 23.66
CA LEU A 511 -20.60 11.91 24.50
C LEU A 511 -21.57 11.47 25.62
N ASP A 512 -21.06 10.72 26.58
CA ASP A 512 -21.75 10.33 27.79
C ASP A 512 -21.75 11.44 28.85
N VAL A 513 -22.35 11.19 30.01
CA VAL A 513 -22.43 12.14 31.12
C VAL A 513 -21.04 12.51 31.64
N ALA A 514 -20.12 11.54 31.71
CA ALA A 514 -18.77 11.76 32.21
C ALA A 514 -17.97 12.66 31.26
N ALA A 515 -18.06 12.41 29.96
CA ALA A 515 -17.43 13.26 28.93
C ALA A 515 -18.01 14.69 28.97
N MET A 516 -19.33 14.83 29.15
CA MET A 516 -19.95 16.16 29.27
C MET A 516 -19.52 16.93 30.52
N LEU A 517 -19.30 16.25 31.65
CA LEU A 517 -18.77 16.86 32.87
C LEU A 517 -17.30 17.30 32.67
N GLU A 518 -16.50 16.48 31.98
CA GLU A 518 -15.11 16.85 31.64
C GLU A 518 -15.09 18.08 30.71
N LEU A 519 -15.93 18.11 29.67
CA LEU A 519 -16.05 19.27 28.78
C LEU A 519 -16.50 20.54 29.54
N LYS A 520 -17.41 20.41 30.53
CA LYS A 520 -17.81 21.51 31.40
C LYS A 520 -16.63 22.05 32.18
N ASN A 521 -15.84 21.20 32.84
CA ASN A 521 -14.66 21.61 33.59
C ASN A 521 -13.63 22.31 32.69
N ILE A 522 -13.44 21.81 31.44
CA ILE A 522 -12.56 22.42 30.44
C ILE A 522 -12.98 23.86 30.18
N VAL A 523 -14.25 24.12 29.86
CA VAL A 523 -14.70 25.48 29.53
C VAL A 523 -14.75 26.40 30.76
N GLU A 524 -15.05 25.87 31.94
CA GLU A 524 -15.04 26.60 33.20
C GLU A 524 -13.63 27.02 33.66
N SER A 525 -12.59 26.23 33.25
CA SER A 525 -11.19 26.60 33.47
C SER A 525 -10.65 27.63 32.45
N GLY A 526 -11.48 28.13 31.54
CA GLY A 526 -11.09 29.05 30.46
C GLY A 526 -10.44 28.38 29.26
N GLU A 527 -10.37 27.03 29.20
CA GLU A 527 -9.88 26.33 28.03
C GLU A 527 -10.96 26.22 26.94
N HIS A 528 -10.55 26.32 25.68
CA HIS A 528 -11.45 26.22 24.52
C HIS A 528 -11.58 24.77 24.04
N ILE A 529 -12.70 24.45 23.38
CA ILE A 529 -12.95 23.15 22.80
C ILE A 529 -12.92 23.25 21.28
N GLY A 530 -11.93 22.63 20.62
CA GLY A 530 -11.80 22.57 19.17
C GLY A 530 -12.54 21.37 18.58
N ILE A 531 -13.43 21.59 17.60
CA ILE A 531 -14.21 20.53 16.94
C ILE A 531 -14.21 20.74 15.42
N MET A 532 -14.01 19.65 14.65
CA MET A 532 -14.23 19.67 13.20
C MET A 532 -15.73 19.68 12.89
N GLY A 533 -16.21 20.75 12.23
CA GLY A 533 -17.63 20.97 11.93
C GLY A 533 -18.09 20.43 10.56
N ASP A 534 -17.16 20.10 9.66
CA ASP A 534 -17.43 19.73 8.27
C ASP A 534 -17.61 18.23 8.01
N ARG A 535 -17.66 17.37 9.06
CA ARG A 535 -17.92 15.94 8.93
C ARG A 535 -19.02 15.49 9.87
N THR A 536 -19.87 14.59 9.37
CA THR A 536 -20.88 13.92 10.20
C THR A 536 -20.24 12.85 11.07
N PRO A 537 -20.69 12.65 12.32
CA PRO A 537 -20.18 11.60 13.19
C PRO A 537 -20.56 10.20 12.70
N LEU A 538 -19.84 9.20 13.21
CA LEU A 538 -20.17 7.80 13.02
C LEU A 538 -21.58 7.50 13.55
N GLY A 539 -22.49 7.00 12.67
CA GLY A 539 -23.87 6.66 13.05
C GLY A 539 -24.94 7.64 12.56
N GLY A 540 -24.56 8.86 12.09
CA GLY A 540 -25.49 9.77 11.41
C GLY A 540 -26.56 10.46 12.30
N ASP A 541 -26.68 10.11 13.59
CA ASP A 541 -27.79 10.51 14.46
C ASP A 541 -27.84 12.01 14.81
N LYS A 542 -26.75 12.74 14.55
CA LYS A 542 -26.62 14.20 14.86
C LYS A 542 -26.28 14.99 13.61
N ALA A 543 -26.87 14.65 12.47
CA ALA A 543 -26.70 15.36 11.21
C ALA A 543 -27.95 16.16 10.84
N ALA A 544 -27.76 17.38 10.32
CA ALA A 544 -28.82 18.18 9.74
C ALA A 544 -28.45 18.54 8.29
N ARG A 545 -29.44 18.53 7.40
CA ARG A 545 -29.27 18.96 6.01
C ARG A 545 -29.37 20.47 5.91
N VAL A 546 -28.37 21.05 5.27
CA VAL A 546 -28.30 22.49 4.95
C VAL A 546 -27.71 22.67 3.55
N LYS A 547 -28.00 23.82 2.94
CA LYS A 547 -27.44 24.13 1.60
C LYS A 547 -25.96 24.48 1.71
N PHE A 548 -25.13 23.74 0.98
CA PHE A 548 -23.71 23.98 0.82
C PHE A 548 -23.36 23.98 -0.68
N LEU A 549 -22.78 25.07 -1.15
CA LEU A 549 -22.54 25.31 -2.59
C LEU A 549 -23.79 25.09 -3.45
N GLY A 550 -24.94 25.58 -2.94
CA GLY A 550 -26.22 25.49 -3.63
C GLY A 550 -26.93 24.14 -3.55
N LYS A 551 -26.32 23.08 -3.02
CA LYS A 551 -26.88 21.73 -2.94
C LYS A 551 -27.04 21.27 -1.49
N GLU A 552 -28.05 20.44 -1.23
CA GLU A 552 -28.27 19.87 0.10
C GLU A 552 -27.10 18.98 0.51
N ALA A 553 -26.54 19.22 1.70
CA ALA A 553 -25.46 18.44 2.28
C ALA A 553 -25.68 18.24 3.79
N SER A 554 -25.14 17.15 4.31
CA SER A 554 -25.29 16.78 5.72
C SER A 554 -24.12 17.29 6.55
N PHE A 555 -24.42 18.08 7.59
CA PHE A 555 -23.45 18.58 8.54
C PHE A 555 -23.77 18.15 9.97
N ASN A 556 -22.72 18.04 10.80
CA ASN A 556 -22.83 17.70 12.20
C ASN A 556 -23.37 18.88 13.04
N TYR A 557 -24.49 18.69 13.74
CA TYR A 557 -25.00 19.69 14.68
C TYR A 557 -24.60 19.42 16.15
N GLY A 558 -23.86 18.33 16.41
CA GLY A 558 -23.36 17.98 17.75
C GLY A 558 -22.62 19.11 18.48
N PRO A 559 -21.73 19.86 17.82
CA PRO A 559 -21.07 20.99 18.44
C PRO A 559 -22.02 22.05 19.03
N TYR A 560 -23.14 22.30 18.36
CA TYR A 560 -24.16 23.25 18.83
C TYR A 560 -24.95 22.69 20.01
N LEU A 561 -25.18 21.37 20.07
CA LEU A 561 -25.73 20.72 21.25
C LEU A 561 -24.82 20.94 22.47
N ILE A 562 -23.51 20.69 22.28
CA ILE A 562 -22.52 20.87 23.34
C ILE A 562 -22.50 22.34 23.79
N ALA A 563 -22.44 23.30 22.86
CA ALA A 563 -22.45 24.73 23.18
C ALA A 563 -23.71 25.13 23.96
N GLY A 564 -24.88 24.66 23.54
CA GLY A 564 -26.15 24.94 24.21
C GLY A 564 -26.27 24.34 25.62
N ILE A 565 -25.75 23.12 25.81
CA ILE A 565 -25.73 22.46 27.13
C ILE A 565 -24.75 23.15 28.08
N LEU A 566 -23.56 23.51 27.59
CA LEU A 566 -22.52 24.15 28.38
C LEU A 566 -22.76 25.67 28.59
N GLY A 567 -23.68 26.24 27.84
CA GLY A 567 -23.99 27.68 27.90
C GLY A 567 -22.82 28.55 27.47
N VAL A 568 -22.07 28.15 26.43
CA VAL A 568 -20.88 28.85 25.94
C VAL A 568 -21.08 29.35 24.51
N LYS A 569 -20.28 30.37 24.13
CA LYS A 569 -20.22 30.87 22.75
C LYS A 569 -19.67 29.80 21.79
N ILE A 570 -19.95 29.98 20.51
CA ILE A 570 -19.36 29.19 19.42
C ILE A 570 -18.80 30.13 18.36
N SER A 571 -17.56 29.96 18.00
CA SER A 571 -16.85 30.69 16.95
C SER A 571 -16.22 29.72 15.97
N SER A 572 -15.90 30.16 14.76
CA SER A 572 -15.10 29.35 13.81
C SER A 572 -13.66 29.88 13.76
N LEU A 573 -12.71 28.96 13.79
CA LEU A 573 -11.27 29.22 13.70
C LEU A 573 -10.74 28.65 12.38
N TRP A 574 -10.20 29.53 11.56
CA TRP A 574 -9.72 29.23 10.22
C TRP A 574 -8.21 29.42 10.12
N CYS A 575 -7.55 28.54 9.37
CA CYS A 575 -6.14 28.70 9.03
C CYS A 575 -5.90 28.26 7.58
N GLN A 576 -5.76 29.23 6.68
CA GLN A 576 -5.56 29.02 5.25
C GLN A 576 -4.17 29.51 4.84
N LYS A 577 -3.58 28.90 3.82
CA LYS A 577 -2.34 29.38 3.23
C LYS A 577 -2.66 30.26 2.02
N ILE A 578 -2.44 31.56 2.16
CA ILE A 578 -2.72 32.58 1.14
C ILE A 578 -1.42 33.34 0.89
N ASP A 579 -0.99 33.46 -0.36
CA ASP A 579 0.24 34.14 -0.78
C ASP A 579 1.49 33.70 0.01
N GLY A 580 1.56 32.39 0.31
CA GLY A 580 2.67 31.80 1.05
C GLY A 580 2.62 31.97 2.57
N LYS A 581 1.70 32.78 3.10
CA LYS A 581 1.50 33.00 4.53
C LYS A 581 0.31 32.20 5.08
N PHE A 582 0.37 31.84 6.34
CA PHE A 582 -0.74 31.21 7.06
C PHE A 582 -1.61 32.32 7.67
N ARG A 583 -2.77 32.50 7.07
CA ARG A 583 -3.77 33.47 7.57
C ARG A 583 -4.66 32.78 8.59
N ILE A 584 -4.63 33.30 9.82
CA ILE A 584 -5.44 32.82 10.95
C ILE A 584 -6.51 33.85 11.24
N GLU A 585 -7.75 33.38 11.35
CA GLU A 585 -8.92 34.25 11.57
C GLU A 585 -9.93 33.56 12.48
N LEU A 586 -10.47 34.31 13.44
CA LEU A 586 -11.54 33.91 14.34
C LEU A 586 -12.82 34.65 13.95
N VAL A 587 -13.88 33.90 13.65
CA VAL A 587 -15.18 34.45 13.25
C VAL A 587 -16.24 34.01 14.26
N PRO A 588 -16.87 34.95 15.01
CA PRO A 588 -17.98 34.61 15.90
C PRO A 588 -19.17 34.04 15.11
N LEU A 589 -19.74 32.94 15.57
CA LEU A 589 -20.93 32.32 14.96
C LEU A 589 -22.18 32.57 15.80
N ALA A 590 -22.09 32.41 17.12
CA ALA A 590 -23.17 32.66 18.03
C ALA A 590 -22.65 32.96 19.45
N SER A 591 -23.16 33.99 20.09
CA SER A 591 -22.86 34.32 21.49
C SER A 591 -23.54 33.34 22.48
N ALA A 592 -24.67 32.76 22.09
CA ALA A 592 -25.36 31.70 22.82
C ALA A 592 -26.14 30.82 21.85
N VAL A 593 -26.16 29.53 22.12
CA VAL A 593 -26.93 28.56 21.33
C VAL A 593 -28.20 28.18 22.09
N LYS A 594 -29.35 28.53 21.53
CA LYS A 594 -30.67 28.20 22.08
C LYS A 594 -31.27 27.05 21.25
N LEU A 595 -31.43 25.91 21.88
CA LEU A 595 -32.00 24.72 21.24
C LEU A 595 -33.40 24.47 21.79
N GLY A 596 -34.40 24.50 20.89
CA GLY A 596 -35.79 24.18 21.23
C GLY A 596 -36.02 22.66 21.37
N ARG A 597 -37.28 22.23 21.33
CA ARG A 597 -37.64 20.80 21.34
C ARG A 597 -37.11 20.05 20.14
N ASP A 598 -37.21 20.60 18.94
CA ASP A 598 -36.55 20.11 17.74
C ASP A 598 -35.13 20.69 17.64
N LYS A 599 -34.19 19.93 18.18
CA LYS A 599 -32.77 20.34 18.25
C LYS A 599 -32.14 20.45 16.86
N ALA A 600 -32.55 19.60 15.92
CA ALA A 600 -32.01 19.61 14.56
C ALA A 600 -32.51 20.83 13.77
N ALA A 601 -33.78 21.19 13.90
CA ALA A 601 -34.33 22.39 13.26
C ALA A 601 -33.69 23.66 13.85
N ALA A 602 -33.60 23.76 15.18
CA ALA A 602 -32.96 24.93 15.83
C ALA A 602 -31.47 25.05 15.47
N ALA A 603 -30.76 23.95 15.31
CA ALA A 603 -29.34 23.98 14.93
C ALA A 603 -29.10 24.38 13.46
N ARG A 604 -30.10 24.25 12.56
CA ARG A 604 -29.93 24.59 11.12
C ARG A 604 -29.54 26.06 10.89
N GLU A 605 -30.07 27.00 11.65
CA GLU A 605 -29.74 28.40 11.52
C GLU A 605 -28.25 28.66 11.83
N TYR A 606 -27.76 28.10 12.95
CA TYR A 606 -26.36 28.20 13.33
C TYR A 606 -25.46 27.46 12.33
N LEU A 607 -25.86 26.28 11.88
CA LEU A 607 -25.15 25.53 10.85
C LEU A 607 -25.02 26.31 9.55
N GLN A 608 -26.11 27.03 9.14
CA GLN A 608 -26.08 27.78 7.89
C GLN A 608 -25.11 28.98 7.98
N ILE A 609 -24.89 29.55 9.15
CA ILE A 609 -23.88 30.62 9.37
C ILE A 609 -22.47 29.99 9.15
N TYR A 610 -22.17 28.87 9.81
CA TYR A 610 -20.89 28.20 9.65
C TYR A 610 -20.65 27.73 8.20
N VAL A 611 -21.69 27.21 7.55
CA VAL A 611 -21.57 26.73 6.15
C VAL A 611 -21.29 27.88 5.19
N ARG A 612 -21.89 29.05 5.39
CA ARG A 612 -21.55 30.26 4.60
C ARG A 612 -20.08 30.66 4.78
N GLU A 613 -19.57 30.59 6.00
CA GLU A 613 -18.13 30.85 6.25
C GLU A 613 -17.26 29.81 5.54
N LEU A 614 -17.62 28.52 5.60
CA LEU A 614 -16.91 27.47 4.88
C LEU A 614 -16.95 27.71 3.34
N GLU A 615 -18.10 28.11 2.79
CA GLU A 615 -18.24 28.48 1.37
C GLU A 615 -17.31 29.66 0.99
N ASN A 616 -17.22 30.67 1.84
CA ASN A 616 -16.33 31.81 1.62
C ASN A 616 -14.87 31.40 1.62
N ARG A 617 -14.48 30.48 2.52
CA ARG A 617 -13.12 29.93 2.58
C ARG A 617 -12.81 29.04 1.37
N CYS A 618 -13.77 28.24 0.92
CA CYS A 618 -13.63 27.44 -0.30
C CYS A 618 -13.47 28.31 -1.56
N LYS A 619 -14.13 29.47 -1.62
CA LYS A 619 -13.94 30.45 -2.71
C LYS A 619 -12.54 31.05 -2.70
N GLN A 620 -12.00 31.40 -1.52
CA GLN A 620 -10.67 31.99 -1.38
C GLN A 620 -9.55 31.01 -1.71
N THR A 621 -9.67 29.76 -1.26
CA THR A 621 -8.65 28.73 -1.43
C THR A 621 -9.26 27.39 -1.87
N PRO A 622 -9.72 27.30 -3.13
CA PRO A 622 -10.51 26.15 -3.61
C PRO A 622 -9.77 24.81 -3.57
N ALA A 623 -8.45 24.81 -3.53
CA ALA A 623 -7.62 23.61 -3.44
C ALA A 623 -7.33 23.13 -1.99
N GLN A 624 -7.75 23.89 -0.97
CA GLN A 624 -7.37 23.60 0.42
C GLN A 624 -8.47 22.95 1.27
N TRP A 625 -9.65 22.66 0.74
CA TRP A 625 -10.64 21.87 1.47
C TRP A 625 -10.41 20.39 1.21
N PHE A 626 -9.80 19.70 2.18
CA PHE A 626 -9.30 18.32 2.05
C PHE A 626 -10.39 17.27 2.26
N ASN A 627 -11.43 17.35 1.41
CA ASN A 627 -12.52 16.40 1.37
C ASN A 627 -12.38 15.49 0.14
N PHE A 628 -11.95 14.25 0.35
CA PHE A 628 -11.68 13.25 -0.69
C PHE A 628 -12.81 12.22 -0.85
N PHE A 629 -13.95 12.42 -0.22
CA PHE A 629 -15.12 11.56 -0.31
C PHE A 629 -16.33 12.29 -0.91
N ASP A 630 -17.37 11.54 -1.29
CA ASP A 630 -18.61 12.12 -1.80
C ASP A 630 -19.39 12.80 -0.67
N PHE A 631 -19.40 14.11 -0.69
CA PHE A 631 -19.95 14.95 0.39
C PHE A 631 -21.45 15.18 0.27
N TRP A 632 -22.03 15.09 -0.94
CA TRP A 632 -23.44 15.38 -1.23
C TRP A 632 -24.33 14.14 -1.33
N ARG A 633 -23.88 13.01 -0.79
CA ARG A 633 -24.71 11.81 -0.67
C ARG A 633 -25.78 11.93 0.39
#